data_0fabe0b1d52ec952ed19800f34752cb1
#
_entry.id   0fabe0b1d52ec952ed19800f34752cb1
#
_cell.length_a   1.000
_cell.length_b   1.000
_cell.length_c   1.000
_cell.angle_alpha   90.00
_cell.angle_beta   90.00
_cell.angle_gamma   90.00
#
_symmetry.space_group_name_H-M   'P 1'
#
loop_
_entity.id
_entity.type
_entity.pdbx_description
1 polymer ?
#
loop_
_entity_poly.entity_id
_entity_poly.type
_entity_poly.pdbx_seq_one_letter_code
_entity_poly.pdbx_strand_id
1 'polypeptide(L)'
;DCLLSRGLGDVYKRQDSKIVAAATSSSSIRGMSINMLYLDEFAFVEDAETFYTATYPVITSGKDSKVIITSTANGVGNMFHKIYESAVHGNSEYKSFLINWFDVPGRDEEWKKMTIANTSEAQFEQEYGNSFLGTGNTLVNADTLLGMRAIDPDWQKQNMNVYERPIAGHNYITCVDVSQGRGIDYSTFSVFDVSSKPFKQVATYRDNMISPMLFPDIINKYCRPYNESLVIIENNAEGSMVATQLHYDIEYPNVFVQGMTKSTDIGITMSRKIKRVGCSTLKELLEENRLAVIDRATITELMTFVNKGSSFEADRGYHDDMVMNCVLFSWFVTTDYFTNL
;
A
#
# COMPACT_ATOMS: atom_id res chain seq x y z
N ASP A 1 -35.59 -0.65 -29.55
CA ASP A 1 -36.03 0.27 -28.47
C ASP A 1 -35.08 0.13 -27.32
N CYS A 2 -34.31 1.16 -27.15
CA CYS A 2 -33.25 1.24 -26.14
C CYS A 2 -33.86 1.42 -24.73
N LEU A 3 -33.76 0.40 -23.88
CA LEU A 3 -34.24 0.46 -22.48
C LEU A 3 -33.21 1.09 -21.53
N LEU A 4 -32.57 2.18 -21.96
CA LEU A 4 -31.57 2.92 -21.18
C LEU A 4 -32.11 3.63 -19.93
N SER A 5 -33.41 3.55 -19.62
CA SER A 5 -34.00 4.36 -18.54
C SER A 5 -34.21 3.67 -17.20
N ARG A 6 -33.80 2.40 -17.00
CA ARG A 6 -34.00 1.68 -15.73
C ARG A 6 -32.88 0.77 -15.26
N GLY A 7 -31.63 1.00 -15.64
CA GLY A 7 -30.50 0.22 -15.10
C GLY A 7 -30.46 -1.26 -15.54
N LEU A 8 -31.31 -1.68 -16.47
CA LEU A 8 -31.26 -2.97 -17.12
C LEU A 8 -30.68 -2.74 -18.52
N GLY A 9 -29.48 -3.26 -18.77
CA GLY A 9 -28.82 -3.21 -20.06
C GLY A 9 -29.54 -4.07 -21.11
N ASP A 10 -28.97 -4.07 -22.32
CA ASP A 10 -29.53 -4.79 -23.45
C ASP A 10 -29.59 -6.31 -23.21
N VAL A 11 -30.70 -6.92 -23.59
CA VAL A 11 -30.92 -8.37 -23.47
C VAL A 11 -31.10 -8.97 -24.86
N TYR A 12 -30.16 -9.80 -25.29
CA TYR A 12 -30.22 -10.53 -26.56
C TYR A 12 -30.52 -12.01 -26.28
N LYS A 13 -31.49 -12.57 -27.02
CA LYS A 13 -31.83 -14.00 -27.00
C LYS A 13 -31.64 -14.61 -28.38
N ARG A 14 -30.86 -15.66 -28.49
CA ARG A 14 -30.71 -16.47 -29.70
C ARG A 14 -30.47 -17.92 -29.30
N GLN A 15 -31.23 -18.87 -29.86
CA GLN A 15 -31.01 -20.31 -29.67
C GLN A 15 -30.83 -20.70 -28.18
N ASP A 16 -31.78 -20.30 -27.32
CA ASP A 16 -31.79 -20.55 -25.89
C ASP A 16 -30.64 -19.90 -25.08
N SER A 17 -29.77 -19.12 -25.73
CA SER A 17 -28.74 -18.33 -25.08
C SER A 17 -29.23 -16.92 -24.76
N LYS A 18 -28.81 -16.39 -23.60
CA LYS A 18 -29.16 -15.03 -23.15
C LYS A 18 -27.87 -14.28 -22.82
N ILE A 19 -27.70 -13.10 -23.42
CA ILE A 19 -26.66 -12.15 -23.04
C ILE A 19 -27.34 -10.98 -22.33
N VAL A 20 -26.81 -10.60 -21.16
CA VAL A 20 -27.29 -9.44 -20.38
C VAL A 20 -26.11 -8.52 -20.18
N ALA A 21 -26.24 -7.28 -20.66
CA ALA A 21 -25.29 -6.21 -20.36
C ALA A 21 -25.92 -5.32 -19.25
N ALA A 22 -25.17 -5.00 -18.25
CA ALA A 22 -25.62 -4.16 -17.14
C ALA A 22 -24.45 -3.32 -16.60
N ALA A 23 -24.74 -2.14 -16.06
CA ALA A 23 -23.76 -1.37 -15.32
C ALA A 23 -23.32 -2.16 -14.07
N THR A 24 -22.03 -2.07 -13.74
CA THR A 24 -21.46 -2.77 -12.60
C THR A 24 -22.01 -2.19 -11.30
N SER A 25 -22.85 -2.97 -10.62
CA SER A 25 -23.37 -2.65 -9.29
C SER A 25 -23.54 -3.92 -8.48
N SER A 26 -23.44 -3.82 -7.15
CA SER A 26 -23.53 -4.97 -6.23
C SER A 26 -24.87 -5.76 -6.32
N SER A 27 -25.88 -5.21 -6.98
CA SER A 27 -27.19 -5.82 -7.18
C SER A 27 -27.47 -6.32 -8.60
N SER A 28 -26.64 -5.96 -9.59
CA SER A 28 -26.96 -6.14 -11.02
C SER A 28 -27.06 -7.59 -11.47
N ILE A 29 -26.37 -8.52 -10.83
CA ILE A 29 -26.34 -9.95 -11.20
C ILE A 29 -26.80 -10.90 -10.09
N ARG A 30 -27.24 -10.38 -8.93
CA ARG A 30 -27.74 -11.22 -7.84
C ARG A 30 -28.99 -12.00 -8.28
N GLY A 31 -29.01 -13.30 -7.99
CA GLY A 31 -30.12 -14.19 -8.33
C GLY A 31 -30.11 -14.69 -9.78
N MET A 32 -29.07 -14.40 -10.56
CA MET A 32 -28.90 -14.96 -11.90
C MET A 32 -28.08 -16.25 -11.83
N SER A 33 -28.38 -17.21 -12.71
CA SER A 33 -27.50 -18.33 -13.01
C SER A 33 -26.69 -17.97 -14.25
N ILE A 34 -25.36 -17.91 -14.12
CA ILE A 34 -24.47 -17.38 -15.14
C ILE A 34 -23.43 -18.44 -15.50
N ASN A 35 -23.31 -18.75 -16.80
CA ASN A 35 -22.27 -19.64 -17.32
C ASN A 35 -20.98 -18.87 -17.67
N MET A 36 -21.09 -17.59 -18.02
CA MET A 36 -19.95 -16.73 -18.32
C MET A 36 -20.19 -15.33 -17.77
N LEU A 37 -19.23 -14.81 -17.03
CA LEU A 37 -19.17 -13.42 -16.59
C LEU A 37 -18.01 -12.75 -17.32
N TYR A 38 -18.30 -11.61 -17.95
CA TYR A 38 -17.29 -10.71 -18.52
C TYR A 38 -17.33 -9.38 -17.78
N LEU A 39 -16.21 -8.99 -17.20
CA LEU A 39 -16.03 -7.71 -16.52
C LEU A 39 -15.07 -6.88 -17.36
N ASP A 40 -15.55 -5.78 -17.90
CA ASP A 40 -14.78 -4.85 -18.70
C ASP A 40 -14.39 -3.63 -17.87
N GLU A 41 -13.21 -3.10 -18.12
CA GLU A 41 -12.63 -1.94 -17.40
C GLU A 41 -12.68 -2.09 -15.87
N PHE A 42 -12.39 -3.30 -15.38
CA PHE A 42 -12.62 -3.65 -13.98
C PHE A 42 -11.74 -2.88 -12.99
N ALA A 43 -10.57 -2.37 -13.43
CA ALA A 43 -9.73 -1.51 -12.60
C ALA A 43 -10.37 -0.16 -12.25
N PHE A 44 -11.38 0.28 -13.01
CA PHE A 44 -12.07 1.56 -12.84
C PHE A 44 -13.42 1.43 -12.10
N VAL A 45 -13.78 0.23 -11.69
CA VAL A 45 -15.05 -0.02 -10.99
C VAL A 45 -14.95 0.48 -9.55
N GLU A 46 -15.83 1.40 -9.17
CA GLU A 46 -16.00 1.82 -7.78
C GLU A 46 -16.50 0.64 -6.94
N ASP A 47 -16.00 0.49 -5.70
CA ASP A 47 -16.36 -0.62 -4.81
C ASP A 47 -16.18 -2.02 -5.43
N ALA A 48 -15.18 -2.19 -6.32
CA ALA A 48 -14.92 -3.45 -7.02
C ALA A 48 -14.77 -4.66 -6.09
N GLU A 49 -14.24 -4.46 -4.89
CA GLU A 49 -14.05 -5.52 -3.90
C GLU A 49 -15.41 -6.01 -3.34
N THR A 50 -16.31 -5.09 -3.00
CA THR A 50 -17.69 -5.42 -2.57
C THR A 50 -18.48 -6.08 -3.70
N PHE A 51 -18.35 -5.56 -4.92
CA PHE A 51 -18.99 -6.15 -6.09
C PHE A 51 -18.48 -7.58 -6.35
N TYR A 52 -17.16 -7.78 -6.36
CA TYR A 52 -16.54 -9.08 -6.63
C TYR A 52 -16.93 -10.11 -5.58
N THR A 53 -16.87 -9.75 -4.29
CA THR A 53 -17.27 -10.62 -3.18
C THR A 53 -18.76 -11.02 -3.26
N ALA A 54 -19.63 -10.09 -3.64
CA ALA A 54 -21.06 -10.37 -3.79
C ALA A 54 -21.38 -11.21 -5.03
N THR A 55 -20.53 -11.17 -6.05
CA THR A 55 -20.75 -11.80 -7.37
C THR A 55 -20.09 -13.18 -7.46
N TYR A 56 -18.98 -13.39 -6.80
CA TYR A 56 -18.20 -14.62 -6.85
C TYR A 56 -19.02 -15.89 -6.53
N PRO A 57 -19.92 -15.91 -5.51
CA PRO A 57 -20.77 -17.09 -5.26
C PRO A 57 -21.72 -17.43 -6.41
N VAL A 58 -22.15 -16.44 -7.20
CA VAL A 58 -23.03 -16.65 -8.38
C VAL A 58 -22.28 -17.40 -9.47
N ILE A 59 -20.98 -17.11 -9.62
CA ILE A 59 -20.10 -17.72 -10.61
C ILE A 59 -19.76 -19.15 -10.19
N THR A 60 -19.37 -19.35 -8.92
CA THR A 60 -18.94 -20.65 -8.39
C THR A 60 -20.09 -21.64 -8.20
N SER A 61 -21.36 -21.22 -8.32
CA SER A 61 -22.52 -22.12 -8.27
C SER A 61 -22.67 -23.02 -9.49
N GLY A 62 -22.04 -22.68 -10.62
CA GLY A 62 -22.03 -23.49 -11.86
C GLY A 62 -20.77 -24.31 -11.98
N LYS A 63 -20.89 -25.60 -12.42
CA LYS A 63 -19.73 -26.50 -12.58
C LYS A 63 -18.75 -26.07 -13.67
N ASP A 64 -19.20 -25.31 -14.66
CA ASP A 64 -18.42 -24.91 -15.85
C ASP A 64 -18.46 -23.39 -16.10
N SER A 65 -18.68 -22.60 -15.06
CA SER A 65 -18.74 -21.15 -15.18
C SER A 65 -17.35 -20.57 -15.49
N LYS A 66 -17.31 -19.56 -16.36
CA LYS A 66 -16.08 -18.87 -16.77
C LYS A 66 -16.15 -17.40 -16.39
N VAL A 67 -15.01 -16.85 -15.97
CA VAL A 67 -14.85 -15.42 -15.70
C VAL A 67 -13.77 -14.88 -16.61
N ILE A 68 -14.07 -13.79 -17.30
CA ILE A 68 -13.12 -13.01 -18.09
C ILE A 68 -13.12 -11.61 -17.50
N ILE A 69 -11.95 -11.11 -17.17
CA ILE A 69 -11.76 -9.77 -16.63
C ILE A 69 -10.76 -9.05 -17.52
N THR A 70 -11.15 -7.90 -18.05
CA THR A 70 -10.29 -7.05 -18.87
C THR A 70 -10.24 -5.65 -18.28
N SER A 71 -9.09 -5.02 -18.36
CA SER A 71 -8.90 -3.60 -18.05
C SER A 71 -7.54 -3.11 -18.51
N THR A 72 -7.39 -1.82 -18.74
CA THR A 72 -6.11 -1.13 -18.63
C THR A 72 -5.74 -0.96 -17.14
N ALA A 73 -4.49 -0.65 -16.89
CA ALA A 73 -4.00 -0.45 -15.52
C ALA A 73 -4.59 0.86 -14.93
N ASN A 74 -4.99 0.81 -13.67
CA ASN A 74 -5.50 1.99 -12.94
C ASN A 74 -4.93 2.03 -11.52
N GLY A 75 -3.61 2.19 -11.42
CA GLY A 75 -2.91 2.17 -10.14
C GLY A 75 -2.83 0.78 -9.49
N VAL A 76 -2.10 0.70 -8.39
CA VAL A 76 -1.91 -0.53 -7.61
C VAL A 76 -2.92 -0.63 -6.46
N GLY A 77 -3.16 -1.83 -5.95
CA GLY A 77 -3.97 -2.07 -4.74
C GLY A 77 -5.47 -2.19 -4.97
N ASN A 78 -6.02 -1.83 -6.14
CA ASN A 78 -7.42 -2.09 -6.47
C ASN A 78 -7.68 -3.59 -6.71
N MET A 79 -8.95 -3.99 -6.80
CA MET A 79 -9.33 -5.41 -6.92
C MET A 79 -8.79 -6.06 -8.20
N PHE A 80 -8.76 -5.34 -9.33
CA PHE A 80 -8.17 -5.84 -10.58
C PHE A 80 -6.69 -6.13 -10.43
N HIS A 81 -5.92 -5.20 -9.84
CA HIS A 81 -4.50 -5.41 -9.57
C HIS A 81 -4.25 -6.62 -8.65
N LYS A 82 -5.03 -6.76 -7.55
CA LYS A 82 -4.92 -7.91 -6.64
C LYS A 82 -5.16 -9.25 -7.35
N ILE A 83 -6.17 -9.33 -8.23
CA ILE A 83 -6.48 -10.54 -9.02
C ILE A 83 -5.35 -10.82 -10.02
N TYR A 84 -4.89 -9.79 -10.73
CA TYR A 84 -3.83 -9.90 -11.72
C TYR A 84 -2.52 -10.39 -11.09
N GLU A 85 -2.07 -9.76 -10.00
CA GLU A 85 -0.89 -10.16 -9.24
C GLU A 85 -0.99 -11.59 -8.73
N SER A 86 -2.14 -11.97 -8.16
CA SER A 86 -2.39 -13.33 -7.71
C SER A 86 -2.27 -14.36 -8.85
N ALA A 87 -2.75 -14.00 -10.05
CA ALA A 87 -2.65 -14.85 -11.24
C ALA A 87 -1.21 -14.95 -11.77
N VAL A 88 -0.47 -13.85 -11.82
CA VAL A 88 0.93 -13.80 -12.26
C VAL A 88 1.82 -14.68 -11.36
N HIS A 89 1.57 -14.65 -10.05
CA HIS A 89 2.34 -15.43 -9.06
C HIS A 89 1.84 -16.88 -8.87
N GLY A 90 0.78 -17.29 -9.61
CA GLY A 90 0.23 -18.65 -9.50
C GLY A 90 -0.53 -18.93 -8.19
N ASN A 91 -0.95 -17.88 -7.48
CA ASN A 91 -1.68 -17.95 -6.21
C ASN A 91 -3.21 -18.03 -6.41
N SER A 92 -3.69 -18.16 -7.65
CA SER A 92 -5.10 -18.28 -7.98
C SER A 92 -5.30 -19.19 -9.20
N GLU A 93 -6.56 -19.58 -9.47
CA GLU A 93 -6.93 -20.33 -10.68
C GLU A 93 -7.02 -19.45 -11.93
N TYR A 94 -6.92 -18.13 -11.78
CA TYR A 94 -6.90 -17.21 -12.89
C TYR A 94 -5.60 -17.34 -13.69
N LYS A 95 -5.73 -17.13 -15.01
CA LYS A 95 -4.59 -17.02 -15.92
C LYS A 95 -4.47 -15.58 -16.37
N SER A 96 -3.29 -14.99 -16.16
CA SER A 96 -2.98 -13.63 -16.59
C SER A 96 -2.58 -13.61 -18.07
N PHE A 97 -3.07 -12.59 -18.78
CA PHE A 97 -2.66 -12.26 -20.14
C PHE A 97 -2.30 -10.78 -20.16
N LEU A 98 -1.16 -10.46 -20.72
CA LEU A 98 -0.69 -9.10 -20.93
C LEU A 98 -0.57 -8.86 -22.42
N ILE A 99 -1.18 -7.79 -22.92
CA ILE A 99 -1.10 -7.37 -24.33
C ILE A 99 -0.58 -5.93 -24.34
N ASN A 100 0.66 -5.76 -24.74
CA ASN A 100 1.29 -4.45 -24.84
C ASN A 100 0.97 -3.78 -26.18
N TRP A 101 1.20 -2.47 -26.24
CA TRP A 101 0.94 -1.71 -27.47
C TRP A 101 1.71 -2.26 -28.68
N PHE A 102 2.93 -2.75 -28.50
CA PHE A 102 3.76 -3.32 -29.57
C PHE A 102 3.33 -4.73 -30.02
N ASP A 103 2.45 -5.41 -29.27
CA ASP A 103 1.84 -6.69 -29.67
C ASP A 103 0.68 -6.47 -30.67
N VAL A 104 0.21 -5.23 -30.82
CA VAL A 104 -0.92 -4.88 -31.68
C VAL A 104 -0.41 -4.49 -33.05
N PRO A 105 -0.85 -5.17 -34.15
CA PRO A 105 -0.43 -4.82 -35.49
C PRO A 105 -0.67 -3.36 -35.87
N GLY A 106 0.32 -2.70 -36.45
CA GLY A 106 0.25 -1.30 -36.86
C GLY A 106 0.58 -0.28 -35.76
N ARG A 107 0.96 -0.73 -34.57
CA ARG A 107 1.49 0.13 -33.51
C ARG A 107 3.00 -0.01 -33.47
N ASP A 108 3.71 1.03 -33.89
CA ASP A 108 5.17 1.12 -33.90
C ASP A 108 5.67 2.31 -33.08
N GLU A 109 6.96 2.55 -33.05
CA GLU A 109 7.56 3.66 -32.30
C GLU A 109 7.10 5.05 -32.79
N GLU A 110 6.71 5.19 -34.07
CA GLU A 110 6.17 6.43 -34.59
C GLU A 110 4.75 6.66 -34.08
N TRP A 111 3.93 5.62 -34.06
CA TRP A 111 2.61 5.63 -33.46
C TRP A 111 2.71 5.97 -31.96
N LYS A 112 3.67 5.38 -31.21
CA LYS A 112 3.94 5.69 -29.80
C LYS A 112 4.23 7.17 -29.61
N LYS A 113 5.18 7.73 -30.38
CA LYS A 113 5.55 9.15 -30.29
C LYS A 113 4.37 10.08 -30.56
N MET A 114 3.57 9.77 -31.57
CA MET A 114 2.37 10.55 -31.90
C MET A 114 1.33 10.47 -30.80
N THR A 115 1.12 9.30 -30.22
CA THR A 115 0.16 9.10 -29.15
C THR A 115 0.57 9.87 -27.89
N ILE A 116 1.84 9.81 -27.51
CA ILE A 116 2.39 10.58 -26.37
C ILE A 116 2.26 12.09 -26.62
N ALA A 117 2.54 12.55 -27.84
CA ALA A 117 2.42 13.97 -28.18
C ALA A 117 0.98 14.50 -28.08
N ASN A 118 -0.02 13.65 -28.34
CA ASN A 118 -1.44 14.00 -28.26
C ASN A 118 -2.06 13.80 -26.87
N THR A 119 -1.37 13.09 -25.99
CA THR A 119 -1.84 12.78 -24.62
C THR A 119 -0.78 13.19 -23.60
N SER A 120 -0.16 12.23 -22.95
CA SER A 120 1.02 12.37 -22.10
C SER A 120 1.72 11.03 -21.98
N GLU A 121 2.97 11.03 -21.58
CA GLU A 121 3.69 9.79 -21.30
C GLU A 121 3.01 8.96 -20.21
N ALA A 122 2.51 9.62 -19.16
CA ALA A 122 1.76 8.98 -18.08
C ALA A 122 0.51 8.27 -18.58
N GLN A 123 -0.27 8.93 -19.42
CA GLN A 123 -1.48 8.35 -19.99
C GLN A 123 -1.14 7.23 -20.96
N PHE A 124 -0.07 7.37 -21.74
CA PHE A 124 0.39 6.32 -22.63
C PHE A 124 0.77 5.04 -21.86
N GLU A 125 1.56 5.17 -20.80
CA GLU A 125 1.98 4.02 -19.98
C GLU A 125 0.80 3.35 -19.27
N GLN A 126 -0.19 4.12 -18.82
CA GLN A 126 -1.41 3.58 -18.23
C GLN A 126 -2.25 2.80 -19.23
N GLU A 127 -2.54 3.40 -20.39
CA GLU A 127 -3.51 2.87 -21.33
C GLU A 127 -2.91 1.83 -22.30
N TYR A 128 -1.62 1.93 -22.59
CA TYR A 128 -0.96 1.12 -23.61
C TYR A 128 0.29 0.39 -23.12
N GLY A 129 0.96 0.92 -22.10
CA GLY A 129 2.12 0.31 -21.47
C GLY A 129 1.78 -0.69 -20.38
N ASN A 130 0.49 -0.80 -19.99
CA ASN A 130 0.00 -1.65 -18.91
C ASN A 130 0.69 -1.40 -17.56
N SER A 131 1.16 -0.18 -17.32
CA SER A 131 1.83 0.19 -16.09
C SER A 131 0.81 0.45 -14.99
N PHE A 132 0.78 -0.39 -13.96
CA PHE A 132 0.00 -0.14 -12.75
C PHE A 132 0.58 0.99 -11.91
N LEU A 133 1.87 1.27 -12.07
CA LEU A 133 2.53 2.43 -11.48
C LEU A 133 2.33 3.59 -12.42
N GLY A 134 1.62 4.62 -12.00
CA GLY A 134 1.56 5.88 -12.71
C GLY A 134 2.98 6.36 -13.00
N THR A 135 3.22 6.80 -14.23
CA THR A 135 4.56 7.18 -14.69
C THR A 135 5.13 8.32 -13.88
N GLY A 136 6.28 8.10 -13.26
CA GLY A 136 7.26 9.14 -12.94
C GLY A 136 7.01 10.00 -11.69
N ASN A 137 5.89 9.87 -10.98
CA ASN A 137 5.58 10.73 -9.83
C ASN A 137 5.76 10.05 -8.47
N THR A 138 6.09 8.75 -8.42
CA THR A 138 6.36 8.08 -7.15
C THR A 138 7.69 8.52 -6.55
N LEU A 139 7.82 8.45 -5.22
CA LEU A 139 9.06 8.77 -4.53
C LEU A 139 10.22 7.90 -5.02
N VAL A 140 9.98 6.60 -5.12
CA VAL A 140 10.94 5.57 -5.54
C VAL A 140 10.68 5.22 -7.00
N ASN A 141 11.72 4.93 -7.76
CA ASN A 141 11.56 4.57 -9.18
C ASN A 141 10.78 3.27 -9.37
N ALA A 142 10.16 3.12 -10.56
CA ALA A 142 9.29 2.01 -10.89
C ALA A 142 10.02 0.65 -10.84
N ASP A 143 11.25 0.58 -11.31
CA ASP A 143 12.02 -0.68 -11.35
C ASP A 143 12.27 -1.21 -9.94
N THR A 144 12.64 -0.33 -9.00
CA THR A 144 12.82 -0.69 -7.60
C THR A 144 11.50 -1.15 -6.97
N LEU A 145 10.40 -0.40 -7.18
CA LEU A 145 9.09 -0.75 -6.64
C LEU A 145 8.57 -2.09 -7.17
N LEU A 146 8.71 -2.36 -8.47
CA LEU A 146 8.34 -3.64 -9.09
C LEU A 146 9.23 -4.80 -8.64
N GLY A 147 10.48 -4.51 -8.25
CA GLY A 147 11.41 -5.49 -7.70
C GLY A 147 11.12 -5.88 -6.24
N MET A 148 10.34 -5.06 -5.52
CA MET A 148 9.99 -5.33 -4.13
C MET A 148 9.08 -6.55 -4.01
N ARG A 149 9.37 -7.42 -3.06
CA ARG A 149 8.58 -8.62 -2.81
C ARG A 149 8.08 -8.61 -1.38
N ALA A 150 6.76 -8.56 -1.23
CA ALA A 150 6.14 -8.81 0.05
C ALA A 150 6.34 -10.27 0.46
N ILE A 151 6.62 -10.50 1.74
CA ILE A 151 6.65 -11.83 2.32
C ILE A 151 5.54 -11.98 3.33
N ASP A 152 5.10 -13.21 3.59
CA ASP A 152 4.13 -13.47 4.63
C ASP A 152 4.83 -13.43 6.00
N PRO A 153 4.18 -12.91 7.05
CA PRO A 153 4.77 -12.86 8.38
C PRO A 153 4.96 -14.27 8.97
N ASP A 154 6.09 -14.48 9.68
CA ASP A 154 6.35 -15.70 10.46
C ASP A 154 5.29 -15.88 11.57
N TRP A 155 4.82 -14.76 12.12
CA TRP A 155 3.75 -14.74 13.10
C TRP A 155 2.87 -13.50 12.90
N GLN A 156 1.56 -13.73 12.99
CA GLN A 156 0.55 -12.68 12.88
C GLN A 156 -0.47 -12.83 14.00
N LYS A 157 -0.81 -11.72 14.67
CA LYS A 157 -1.89 -11.68 15.64
C LYS A 157 -2.57 -10.32 15.63
N GLN A 158 -3.87 -10.31 15.37
CA GLN A 158 -4.62 -9.08 15.21
C GLN A 158 -3.95 -8.19 14.15
N ASN A 159 -3.54 -6.98 14.51
CA ASN A 159 -2.95 -5.97 13.65
C ASN A 159 -1.41 -5.96 13.67
N MET A 160 -0.78 -6.95 14.31
CA MET A 160 0.67 -7.10 14.42
C MET A 160 1.18 -8.20 13.50
N ASN A 161 2.15 -7.87 12.66
CA ASN A 161 2.90 -8.80 11.81
C ASN A 161 4.35 -8.86 12.29
N VAL A 162 4.89 -10.06 12.45
CA VAL A 162 6.29 -10.31 12.78
C VAL A 162 6.90 -11.14 11.65
N TYR A 163 7.91 -10.62 11.00
CA TYR A 163 8.65 -11.24 9.91
C TYR A 163 9.94 -11.91 10.40
N GLU A 164 10.65 -11.24 11.31
CA GLU A 164 11.81 -11.77 11.99
C GLU A 164 11.65 -11.57 13.51
N ARG A 165 11.90 -12.62 14.30
CA ARG A 165 11.86 -12.52 15.75
C ARG A 165 13.07 -11.76 16.27
N PRO A 166 12.98 -11.13 17.46
CA PRO A 166 14.09 -10.41 18.05
C PRO A 166 15.29 -11.35 18.31
N ILE A 167 16.47 -10.89 17.97
CA ILE A 167 17.76 -11.57 18.16
C ILE A 167 18.50 -10.85 19.27
N ALA A 168 19.00 -11.58 20.26
CA ALA A 168 19.75 -11.01 21.37
C ALA A 168 21.02 -10.28 20.88
N GLY A 169 21.24 -9.08 21.35
CA GLY A 169 22.38 -8.25 20.98
C GLY A 169 22.23 -7.46 19.68
N HIS A 170 21.09 -7.59 18.98
CA HIS A 170 20.76 -6.73 17.86
C HIS A 170 20.20 -5.39 18.32
N ASN A 171 20.44 -4.35 17.53
CA ASN A 171 19.89 -3.02 17.73
C ASN A 171 18.64 -2.83 16.87
N TYR A 172 17.57 -2.34 17.51
CA TYR A 172 16.29 -2.12 16.83
C TYR A 172 15.82 -0.68 17.00
N ILE A 173 15.22 -0.15 15.96
CA ILE A 173 14.55 1.15 15.96
C ILE A 173 13.10 0.94 15.60
N THR A 174 12.20 1.53 16.37
CA THR A 174 10.77 1.55 16.10
C THR A 174 10.33 2.95 15.75
N CYS A 175 9.79 3.15 14.55
CA CYS A 175 9.19 4.40 14.14
C CYS A 175 7.67 4.30 14.23
N VAL A 176 7.02 5.32 14.77
CA VAL A 176 5.60 5.32 15.13
C VAL A 176 4.91 6.55 14.53
N ASP A 177 3.81 6.31 13.83
CA ASP A 177 2.86 7.30 13.35
C ASP A 177 1.51 7.10 14.05
N VAL A 178 0.86 8.17 14.50
CA VAL A 178 -0.31 8.12 15.38
C VAL A 178 -1.51 8.80 14.75
N SER A 179 -2.59 8.06 14.56
CA SER A 179 -3.89 8.56 14.12
C SER A 179 -4.89 8.72 15.27
N GLN A 180 -6.07 9.27 14.95
CA GLN A 180 -7.14 9.49 15.94
C GLN A 180 -7.94 8.22 16.28
N GLY A 181 -7.73 7.09 15.62
CA GLY A 181 -8.48 5.86 15.85
C GLY A 181 -9.97 5.95 15.46
N ARG A 182 -10.29 6.72 14.40
CA ARG A 182 -11.67 6.96 13.94
C ARG A 182 -12.04 6.18 12.68
N GLY A 183 -11.23 5.18 12.30
CA GLY A 183 -11.48 4.36 11.12
C GLY A 183 -11.07 5.01 9.78
N ILE A 184 -10.33 6.12 9.81
CA ILE A 184 -9.83 6.83 8.62
C ILE A 184 -8.35 6.50 8.44
N ASP A 185 -7.48 7.22 9.12
CA ASP A 185 -6.03 6.98 9.08
C ASP A 185 -5.62 5.93 10.12
N TYR A 186 -4.48 5.31 9.94
CA TYR A 186 -3.99 4.23 10.80
C TYR A 186 -2.98 4.73 11.82
N SER A 187 -3.10 4.25 13.07
CA SER A 187 -1.97 4.25 13.98
C SER A 187 -1.07 3.08 13.64
N THR A 188 0.20 3.37 13.36
CA THR A 188 1.15 2.39 12.84
C THR A 188 2.48 2.45 13.56
N PHE A 189 3.20 1.33 13.56
CA PHE A 189 4.63 1.34 13.79
C PHE A 189 5.33 0.29 12.93
N SER A 190 6.60 0.57 12.63
CA SER A 190 7.52 -0.37 11.99
C SER A 190 8.77 -0.53 12.83
N VAL A 191 9.18 -1.78 13.06
CA VAL A 191 10.43 -2.12 13.75
C VAL A 191 11.49 -2.44 12.70
N PHE A 192 12.63 -1.79 12.81
CA PHE A 192 13.78 -1.95 11.91
C PHE A 192 14.96 -2.55 12.68
N ASP A 193 15.53 -3.63 12.16
CA ASP A 193 16.84 -4.16 12.58
C ASP A 193 17.94 -3.34 11.90
N VAL A 194 18.80 -2.71 12.70
CA VAL A 194 19.88 -1.85 12.20
C VAL A 194 21.28 -2.43 12.50
N SER A 195 21.35 -3.66 12.97
CA SER A 195 22.60 -4.32 13.36
C SER A 195 23.51 -4.64 12.18
N SER A 196 22.95 -4.74 10.99
CA SER A 196 23.69 -5.00 9.75
C SER A 196 23.02 -4.31 8.56
N LYS A 197 23.76 -4.20 7.44
CA LYS A 197 23.21 -3.71 6.16
C LYS A 197 22.93 -4.90 5.24
N PRO A 198 21.84 -4.89 4.45
CA PRO A 198 20.79 -3.85 4.49
C PRO A 198 20.08 -3.81 5.83
N PHE A 199 19.61 -2.64 6.25
CA PHE A 199 18.64 -2.52 7.34
C PHE A 199 17.36 -3.26 6.97
N LYS A 200 16.64 -3.80 7.94
CA LYS A 200 15.47 -4.65 7.64
C LYS A 200 14.24 -4.21 8.44
N GLN A 201 13.12 -4.09 7.78
CA GLN A 201 11.81 -4.02 8.44
C GLN A 201 11.47 -5.43 8.95
N VAL A 202 11.42 -5.63 10.27
CA VAL A 202 11.27 -6.97 10.89
C VAL A 202 9.91 -7.20 11.52
N ALA A 203 9.18 -6.12 11.83
CA ALA A 203 7.81 -6.23 12.33
C ALA A 203 7.02 -4.95 12.02
N THR A 204 5.70 -5.07 11.92
CA THR A 204 4.78 -3.95 11.66
C THR A 204 3.50 -4.09 12.45
N TYR A 205 2.92 -2.96 12.82
CA TYR A 205 1.58 -2.83 13.39
C TYR A 205 0.78 -1.79 12.61
N ARG A 206 -0.52 -2.06 12.37
CA ARG A 206 -1.39 -1.16 11.64
C ARG A 206 -2.85 -1.30 12.08
N ASP A 207 -3.42 -0.26 12.68
CA ASP A 207 -4.79 -0.26 13.21
C ASP A 207 -5.43 1.13 13.11
N ASN A 208 -6.59 1.25 12.46
CA ASN A 208 -7.32 2.52 12.33
C ASN A 208 -8.40 2.73 13.39
N MET A 209 -8.58 1.77 14.29
CA MET A 209 -9.60 1.83 15.35
C MET A 209 -9.01 1.96 16.75
N ILE A 210 -7.70 1.76 16.90
CA ILE A 210 -7.06 1.87 18.21
C ILE A 210 -7.11 3.30 18.72
N SER A 211 -7.58 3.44 19.97
CA SER A 211 -7.53 4.73 20.66
C SER A 211 -6.08 5.14 20.95
N PRO A 212 -5.71 6.41 20.72
CA PRO A 212 -4.40 6.93 21.12
C PRO A 212 -4.04 6.67 22.59
N MET A 213 -5.03 6.60 23.48
CA MET A 213 -4.81 6.30 24.91
C MET A 213 -4.36 4.85 25.18
N LEU A 214 -4.70 3.91 24.30
CA LEU A 214 -4.33 2.48 24.43
C LEU A 214 -3.09 2.12 23.61
N PHE A 215 -2.72 2.97 22.68
CA PHE A 215 -1.62 2.69 21.75
C PHE A 215 -0.25 2.59 22.44
N PRO A 216 0.08 3.38 23.49
CA PRO A 216 1.33 3.22 24.25
C PRO A 216 1.52 1.82 24.84
N ASP A 217 0.45 1.19 25.34
CA ASP A 217 0.52 -0.19 25.84
C ASP A 217 0.84 -1.20 24.76
N ILE A 218 0.30 -0.99 23.56
CA ILE A 218 0.59 -1.82 22.39
C ILE A 218 2.05 -1.65 21.96
N ILE A 219 2.54 -0.42 21.90
CA ILE A 219 3.96 -0.13 21.60
C ILE A 219 4.85 -0.83 22.63
N ASN A 220 4.61 -0.62 23.91
CA ASN A 220 5.38 -1.27 24.98
C ASN A 220 5.39 -2.79 24.85
N LYS A 221 4.21 -3.39 24.65
CA LYS A 221 4.04 -4.85 24.55
C LYS A 221 4.85 -5.46 23.41
N TYR A 222 4.86 -4.83 22.25
CA TYR A 222 5.44 -5.41 21.04
C TYR A 222 6.86 -4.91 20.73
N CYS A 223 7.24 -3.73 21.20
CA CYS A 223 8.58 -3.17 20.96
C CYS A 223 9.60 -3.55 22.03
N ARG A 224 9.16 -3.73 23.29
CA ARG A 224 10.06 -4.15 24.37
C ARG A 224 10.78 -5.47 24.11
N PRO A 225 10.15 -6.53 23.54
CA PRO A 225 10.86 -7.76 23.16
C PRO A 225 11.99 -7.58 22.15
N TYR A 226 11.95 -6.52 21.33
CA TYR A 226 13.02 -6.19 20.38
C TYR A 226 14.18 -5.45 21.10
N ASN A 227 14.71 -6.06 22.14
CA ASN A 227 15.82 -5.54 22.96
C ASN A 227 15.59 -4.10 23.43
N GLU A 228 14.32 -3.79 23.82
CA GLU A 228 13.91 -2.44 24.19
C GLU A 228 14.24 -1.43 23.07
N SER A 229 13.76 -1.69 21.88
CA SER A 229 14.04 -0.88 20.68
C SER A 229 13.92 0.62 20.95
N LEU A 230 14.77 1.42 20.33
CA LEU A 230 14.62 2.88 20.39
C LEU A 230 13.33 3.29 19.68
N VAL A 231 12.36 3.82 20.43
CA VAL A 231 11.06 4.23 19.90
C VAL A 231 11.09 5.71 19.54
N ILE A 232 10.83 6.01 18.27
CA ILE A 232 10.74 7.35 17.71
C ILE A 232 9.29 7.60 17.31
N ILE A 233 8.63 8.53 18.00
CA ILE A 233 7.22 8.83 17.77
C ILE A 233 7.11 10.17 17.05
N GLU A 234 6.33 10.23 15.98
CA GLU A 234 5.90 11.50 15.40
C GLU A 234 4.94 12.16 16.40
N ASN A 235 5.38 13.28 17.02
CA ASN A 235 4.66 13.91 18.12
C ASN A 235 3.67 15.00 17.69
N ASN A 236 3.34 15.07 16.39
CA ASN A 236 2.29 15.95 15.91
C ASN A 236 0.92 15.48 16.41
N ALA A 237 0.01 16.40 16.68
CA ALA A 237 -1.35 16.12 17.14
C ALA A 237 -1.41 15.06 18.28
N GLU A 238 -2.04 13.91 18.04
CA GLU A 238 -2.24 12.84 19.04
C GLU A 238 -0.93 12.16 19.46
N GLY A 239 0.10 12.21 18.61
CA GLY A 239 1.40 11.60 18.89
C GLY A 239 2.10 12.17 20.11
N SER A 240 1.90 13.44 20.44
CA SER A 240 2.45 14.08 21.63
C SER A 240 1.94 13.41 22.91
N MET A 241 0.65 13.05 22.97
CA MET A 241 0.05 12.35 24.10
C MET A 241 0.61 10.93 24.22
N VAL A 242 0.67 10.19 23.11
CA VAL A 242 1.23 8.83 23.07
C VAL A 242 2.69 8.82 23.51
N ALA A 243 3.50 9.77 23.04
CA ALA A 243 4.90 9.90 23.40
C ALA A 243 5.08 10.19 24.91
N THR A 244 4.27 11.12 25.44
CA THR A 244 4.29 11.50 26.86
C THR A 244 3.90 10.31 27.76
N GLN A 245 2.81 9.62 27.43
CA GLN A 245 2.33 8.48 28.18
C GLN A 245 3.32 7.30 28.14
N LEU A 246 3.89 7.00 26.97
CA LEU A 246 4.89 5.95 26.84
C LEU A 246 6.14 6.23 27.69
N HIS A 247 6.59 7.49 27.72
CA HIS A 247 7.80 7.89 28.44
C HIS A 247 7.59 8.00 29.95
N TYR A 248 6.53 8.69 30.41
CA TYR A 248 6.34 9.01 31.81
C TYR A 248 5.46 8.01 32.60
N ASP A 249 4.37 7.50 31.94
CA ASP A 249 3.40 6.66 32.64
C ASP A 249 3.79 5.18 32.55
N ILE A 250 4.24 4.74 31.36
CA ILE A 250 4.68 3.36 31.12
C ILE A 250 6.16 3.16 31.46
N GLU A 251 6.92 4.25 31.55
CA GLU A 251 8.37 4.24 31.79
C GLU A 251 9.11 3.30 30.80
N TYR A 252 8.77 3.45 29.48
CA TYR A 252 9.48 2.71 28.45
C TYR A 252 10.93 3.21 28.37
N PRO A 253 11.95 2.33 28.47
CA PRO A 253 13.32 2.74 28.78
C PRO A 253 13.99 3.52 27.65
N ASN A 254 13.54 3.37 26.40
CA ASN A 254 14.27 3.84 25.23
C ASN A 254 13.37 4.63 24.26
N VAL A 255 12.88 5.79 24.71
CA VAL A 255 12.09 6.73 23.89
C VAL A 255 13.01 7.84 23.40
N PHE A 256 12.97 8.15 22.12
CA PHE A 256 13.73 9.24 21.53
C PHE A 256 13.24 10.61 22.05
N VAL A 257 14.20 11.43 22.48
CA VAL A 257 13.97 12.80 22.95
C VAL A 257 14.81 13.75 22.12
N GLN A 258 14.19 14.73 21.50
CA GLN A 258 14.87 15.73 20.67
C GLN A 258 15.51 16.82 21.55
N GLY A 259 16.86 16.76 21.71
CA GLY A 259 17.65 17.78 22.37
C GLY A 259 17.89 17.55 23.86
N MET A 260 18.98 18.17 24.39
CA MET A 260 19.42 18.06 25.78
C MET A 260 18.93 19.21 26.68
N THR A 261 18.04 20.08 26.23
CA THR A 261 17.66 21.30 26.95
C THR A 261 16.18 21.35 27.33
N LYS A 262 15.95 21.53 28.57
CA LYS A 262 14.81 22.03 29.40
C LYS A 262 13.35 21.92 28.96
N SER A 263 13.03 21.70 27.71
CA SER A 263 11.68 21.40 27.24
C SER A 263 11.77 20.11 26.49
N THR A 264 11.37 19.08 27.14
CA THR A 264 11.40 17.71 26.70
C THR A 264 10.36 17.50 25.61
N ASP A 265 10.68 17.86 24.37
CA ASP A 265 9.92 17.38 23.24
C ASP A 265 10.25 15.90 23.04
N ILE A 266 9.46 15.03 23.69
CA ILE A 266 9.55 13.59 23.52
C ILE A 266 9.02 13.25 22.13
N GLY A 267 9.78 12.43 21.40
CA GLY A 267 9.50 12.16 19.99
C GLY A 267 10.05 13.23 19.04
N ILE A 268 9.47 13.35 17.88
CA ILE A 268 9.90 14.27 16.82
C ILE A 268 8.74 14.99 16.17
N THR A 269 8.79 16.30 16.06
CA THR A 269 7.82 17.07 15.29
C THR A 269 8.15 16.97 13.81
N MET A 270 7.30 16.31 13.03
CA MET A 270 7.47 16.19 11.58
C MET A 270 7.33 17.55 10.90
N SER A 271 8.44 18.17 10.59
CA SER A 271 8.50 19.41 9.82
C SER A 271 8.66 19.11 8.33
N ARG A 272 8.34 20.09 7.48
CA ARG A 272 8.60 19.99 6.03
C ARG A 272 10.06 19.64 5.70
N LYS A 273 11.01 20.15 6.50
CA LYS A 273 12.43 19.87 6.32
C LYS A 273 12.74 18.41 6.65
N ILE A 274 12.23 17.89 7.75
CA ILE A 274 12.41 16.49 8.19
C ILE A 274 11.78 15.55 7.17
N LYS A 275 10.53 15.78 6.77
CA LYS A 275 9.84 14.96 5.75
C LYS A 275 10.63 14.93 4.44
N ARG A 276 11.14 16.09 3.98
CA ARG A 276 11.92 16.16 2.74
C ARG A 276 13.23 15.39 2.82
N VAL A 277 13.99 15.52 3.92
CA VAL A 277 15.22 14.74 4.13
C VAL A 277 14.90 13.26 4.22
N GLY A 278 13.90 12.88 5.02
CA GLY A 278 13.46 11.50 5.14
C GLY A 278 13.04 10.87 3.82
N CYS A 279 12.24 11.58 3.00
CA CYS A 279 11.87 11.12 1.65
C CYS A 279 13.10 10.94 0.75
N SER A 280 14.01 11.92 0.70
CA SER A 280 15.22 11.81 -0.12
C SER A 280 16.09 10.62 0.29
N THR A 281 16.30 10.43 1.60
CA THR A 281 17.10 9.32 2.13
C THR A 281 16.38 7.97 1.96
N LEU A 282 15.04 7.93 2.12
CA LEU A 282 14.27 6.71 1.87
C LEU A 282 14.42 6.23 0.43
N LYS A 283 14.30 7.16 -0.52
CA LYS A 283 14.56 6.88 -1.94
C LYS A 283 15.94 6.25 -2.15
N GLU A 284 16.98 6.87 -1.64
CA GLU A 284 18.36 6.38 -1.74
C GLU A 284 18.52 4.99 -1.11
N LEU A 285 18.03 4.80 0.12
CA LEU A 285 18.14 3.53 0.83
C LEU A 285 17.46 2.37 0.10
N LEU A 286 16.31 2.62 -0.54
CA LEU A 286 15.55 1.61 -1.28
C LEU A 286 16.19 1.33 -2.65
N GLU A 287 16.55 2.36 -3.41
CA GLU A 287 17.14 2.23 -4.75
C GLU A 287 18.56 1.62 -4.71
N GLU A 288 19.29 1.81 -3.61
CA GLU A 288 20.60 1.20 -3.38
C GLU A 288 20.55 -0.14 -2.63
N ASN A 289 19.35 -0.69 -2.37
CA ASN A 289 19.16 -1.92 -1.60
C ASN A 289 19.79 -1.89 -0.20
N ARG A 290 19.76 -0.75 0.47
CA ARG A 290 20.32 -0.53 1.83
C ARG A 290 19.24 -0.65 2.91
N LEU A 291 17.96 -0.66 2.53
CA LEU A 291 16.81 -0.93 3.38
C LEU A 291 15.92 -1.98 2.69
N ALA A 292 15.64 -3.06 3.39
CA ALA A 292 14.69 -4.09 2.97
C ALA A 292 13.33 -3.85 3.61
N VAL A 293 12.35 -3.46 2.79
CA VAL A 293 10.93 -3.34 3.14
C VAL A 293 10.22 -4.58 2.59
N ILE A 294 9.55 -5.32 3.45
CA ILE A 294 8.98 -6.63 3.15
C ILE A 294 7.49 -6.74 3.49
N ASP A 295 6.96 -5.80 4.26
CA ASP A 295 5.54 -5.75 4.61
C ASP A 295 4.70 -5.33 3.40
N ARG A 296 3.65 -6.12 3.12
CA ARG A 296 2.75 -5.90 1.98
C ARG A 296 2.07 -4.53 2.00
N ALA A 297 1.59 -4.09 3.18
CA ALA A 297 0.92 -2.81 3.31
C ALA A 297 1.89 -1.65 3.04
N THR A 298 3.09 -1.71 3.59
CA THR A 298 4.15 -0.70 3.37
C THR A 298 4.53 -0.61 1.88
N ILE A 299 4.71 -1.77 1.21
CA ILE A 299 5.03 -1.80 -0.23
C ILE A 299 3.89 -1.19 -1.05
N THR A 300 2.63 -1.53 -0.73
CA THR A 300 1.46 -0.97 -1.42
C THR A 300 1.38 0.55 -1.27
N GLU A 301 1.64 1.07 -0.07
CA GLU A 301 1.67 2.51 0.17
C GLU A 301 2.84 3.20 -0.55
N LEU A 302 4.04 2.59 -0.60
CA LEU A 302 5.17 3.11 -1.39
C LEU A 302 4.83 3.26 -2.88
N MET A 303 4.07 2.31 -3.44
CA MET A 303 3.64 2.35 -4.84
C MET A 303 2.65 3.48 -5.14
N THR A 304 1.97 4.00 -4.11
CA THR A 304 1.00 5.09 -4.22
C THR A 304 1.47 6.40 -3.57
N PHE A 305 2.70 6.45 -3.10
CA PHE A 305 3.31 7.62 -2.48
C PHE A 305 3.92 8.52 -3.55
N VAL A 306 3.18 9.56 -3.93
CA VAL A 306 3.44 10.37 -5.14
C VAL A 306 3.78 11.82 -4.80
N ASN A 307 4.45 12.48 -5.75
CA ASN A 307 4.75 13.91 -5.65
C ASN A 307 3.47 14.74 -5.79
N LYS A 308 3.17 15.54 -4.78
CA LYS A 308 2.08 16.54 -4.76
C LYS A 308 2.64 17.98 -4.83
N GLY A 309 3.62 18.21 -5.67
CA GLY A 309 4.27 19.50 -5.88
C GLY A 309 5.41 19.78 -4.91
N SER A 310 5.17 20.20 -3.69
CA SER A 310 6.22 20.51 -2.71
C SER A 310 6.51 19.39 -1.71
N SER A 311 5.74 18.31 -1.73
CA SER A 311 5.82 17.17 -0.80
C SER A 311 5.46 15.88 -1.51
N PHE A 312 5.75 14.75 -0.86
CA PHE A 312 5.24 13.44 -1.23
C PHE A 312 4.14 13.04 -0.26
N GLU A 313 3.06 12.48 -0.77
CA GLU A 313 1.88 12.07 -0.01
C GLU A 313 1.20 10.92 -0.72
N ALA A 314 0.31 10.21 -0.02
CA ALA A 314 -0.53 9.19 -0.64
C ALA A 314 -1.35 9.77 -1.80
N ASP A 315 -1.55 9.01 -2.85
CA ASP A 315 -2.47 9.40 -3.90
C ASP A 315 -3.92 9.31 -3.40
N ARG A 316 -4.85 9.92 -4.15
CA ARG A 316 -6.25 10.04 -3.73
C ARG A 316 -6.87 8.66 -3.46
N GLY A 317 -7.40 8.47 -2.25
CA GLY A 317 -8.02 7.22 -1.82
C GLY A 317 -7.05 6.17 -1.28
N TYR A 318 -5.78 6.52 -1.11
CA TYR A 318 -4.76 5.68 -0.49
C TYR A 318 -4.26 6.27 0.83
N HIS A 319 -3.41 5.52 1.53
CA HIS A 319 -2.80 5.89 2.80
C HIS A 319 -1.29 5.92 2.67
N ASP A 320 -0.61 6.66 3.57
CA ASP A 320 0.85 6.74 3.67
C ASP A 320 1.38 6.51 5.10
N ASP A 321 0.54 6.07 6.03
CA ASP A 321 0.88 5.90 7.44
C ASP A 321 2.09 4.96 7.65
N MET A 322 2.15 3.85 6.91
CA MET A 322 3.28 2.90 6.95
C MET A 322 4.54 3.47 6.29
N VAL A 323 4.37 4.21 5.19
CA VAL A 323 5.48 4.89 4.50
C VAL A 323 6.04 6.00 5.38
N MET A 324 5.22 6.70 6.16
CA MET A 324 5.68 7.73 7.10
C MET A 324 6.61 7.16 8.17
N ASN A 325 6.38 5.92 8.64
CA ASN A 325 7.36 5.22 9.49
C ASN A 325 8.71 5.02 8.79
N CYS A 326 8.71 4.66 7.50
CA CYS A 326 9.94 4.52 6.71
C CYS A 326 10.63 5.87 6.47
N VAL A 327 9.85 6.94 6.24
CA VAL A 327 10.36 8.32 6.10
C VAL A 327 11.02 8.79 7.40
N LEU A 328 10.37 8.53 8.52
CA LEU A 328 10.88 8.88 9.86
C LEU A 328 12.18 8.12 10.17
N PHE A 329 12.21 6.81 9.91
CA PHE A 329 13.41 5.98 10.01
C PHE A 329 14.55 6.52 9.14
N SER A 330 14.24 6.82 7.88
CA SER A 330 15.24 7.31 6.91
C SER A 330 15.79 8.68 7.27
N TRP A 331 14.98 9.56 7.85
CA TRP A 331 15.49 10.80 8.44
C TRP A 331 16.39 10.51 9.63
N PHE A 332 15.99 9.60 10.53
CA PHE A 332 16.75 9.31 11.75
C PHE A 332 18.15 8.77 11.47
N VAL A 333 18.32 7.93 10.45
CA VAL A 333 19.64 7.40 10.07
C VAL A 333 20.61 8.47 9.55
N THR A 334 20.13 9.70 9.28
CA THR A 334 20.99 10.84 8.91
C THR A 334 21.46 11.66 10.11
N THR A 335 21.04 11.31 11.32
CA THR A 335 21.36 12.07 12.53
C THR A 335 22.63 11.59 13.21
N ASP A 336 23.31 12.49 13.92
CA ASP A 336 24.46 12.15 14.77
C ASP A 336 24.09 11.14 15.86
N TYR A 337 22.81 11.13 16.30
CA TYR A 337 22.32 10.18 17.29
C TYR A 337 22.42 8.74 16.77
N PHE A 338 22.01 8.51 15.53
CA PHE A 338 22.12 7.18 14.91
C PHE A 338 23.57 6.74 14.74
N THR A 339 24.47 7.67 14.42
CA THR A 339 25.89 7.36 14.23
C THR A 339 26.57 6.92 15.54
N ASN A 340 26.00 7.29 16.69
CA ASN A 340 26.53 6.99 18.03
C ASN A 340 25.78 5.84 18.73
N LEU A 341 24.82 5.17 18.04
CA LEU A 341 24.15 3.96 18.51
C LEU A 341 25.07 2.74 18.33
#